data_5bc64f7c3b307313fb1d926ef5d04871
#
_entry.id   5bc64f7c3b307313fb1d926ef5d04871
#
_cell.length_a   1.000
_cell.length_b   1.000
_cell.length_c   1.000
_cell.angle_alpha   90.00
_cell.angle_beta   90.00
_cell.angle_gamma   90.00
#
_symmetry.space_group_name_H-M   'P 1'
#
loop_
_entity.id
_entity.type
_entity.pdbx_description
1 polymer ?
#
loop_
_entity_poly.entity_id
_entity_poly.type
_entity_poly.pdbx_seq_one_letter_code
_entity_poly.pdbx_strand_id
1 'polypeptide(L)'
;MVSDGQTPVFHIKIAYTPAKKAAINRRLGVKQMATPCHIIVEGNPVIIYASRNGSPDKVRRILKPFLEKFLQERETAGEYCDTPECLVAQIVVRFGFEICEDDFSNLKVSLAYDPTVEYLYSVAADQQVSVWVPEEEYRQNPSLGLKACRQVEGEGWRID
;
A
#
# COMPACT_ATOMS: atom_id res chain seq x y z
N MET A 1 -10.78 -39.67 36.65
CA MET A 1 -10.85 -39.82 35.18
C MET A 1 -11.02 -38.39 34.62
N VAL A 2 -9.94 -37.83 34.08
CA VAL A 2 -9.94 -36.52 33.45
C VAL A 2 -9.86 -36.79 31.95
N SER A 3 -10.88 -36.41 31.18
CA SER A 3 -10.92 -36.58 29.73
C SER A 3 -10.15 -35.46 29.08
N ASP A 4 -9.07 -35.80 28.38
CA ASP A 4 -8.30 -34.90 27.52
C ASP A 4 -9.13 -34.40 26.35
N GLY A 5 -9.55 -33.16 26.45
CA GLY A 5 -10.20 -32.43 25.34
C GLY A 5 -9.15 -31.95 24.33
N GLN A 6 -8.80 -32.78 23.36
CA GLN A 6 -8.02 -32.35 22.20
C GLN A 6 -8.92 -31.51 21.26
N THR A 7 -8.64 -30.22 21.16
CA THR A 7 -9.24 -29.34 20.18
C THR A 7 -8.68 -29.68 18.79
N PRO A 8 -9.51 -29.98 17.77
CA PRO A 8 -9.02 -30.30 16.44
C PRO A 8 -8.40 -29.04 15.79
N VAL A 9 -7.12 -29.09 15.49
CA VAL A 9 -6.44 -28.07 14.69
C VAL A 9 -6.78 -28.33 13.22
N PHE A 10 -7.65 -27.49 12.67
CA PHE A 10 -7.94 -27.52 11.23
C PHE A 10 -6.79 -26.91 10.46
N HIS A 11 -5.98 -27.75 9.81
CA HIS A 11 -5.01 -27.31 8.82
C HIS A 11 -5.73 -27.08 7.48
N ILE A 12 -6.03 -25.83 7.18
CA ILE A 12 -6.50 -25.46 5.84
C ILE A 12 -5.27 -25.47 4.91
N LYS A 13 -5.09 -26.55 4.18
CA LYS A 13 -4.15 -26.62 3.05
C LYS A 13 -4.77 -25.89 1.87
N ILE A 14 -4.48 -24.61 1.69
CA ILE A 14 -4.79 -23.90 0.44
C ILE A 14 -3.81 -24.44 -0.62
N ALA A 15 -4.30 -25.30 -1.51
CA ALA A 15 -3.53 -25.78 -2.66
C ALA A 15 -3.36 -24.65 -3.67
N TYR A 16 -2.29 -23.88 -3.52
CA TYR A 16 -1.91 -22.82 -4.46
C TYR A 16 -1.15 -23.44 -5.64
N THR A 17 -1.72 -23.44 -6.82
CA THR A 17 -1.05 -23.90 -8.05
C THR A 17 -0.60 -22.69 -8.88
N PRO A 18 0.70 -22.33 -8.84
CA PRO A 18 1.23 -21.16 -9.56
C PRO A 18 1.13 -21.27 -11.09
N ALA A 19 1.06 -22.51 -11.59
CA ALA A 19 1.12 -22.77 -13.05
C ALA A 19 -0.12 -22.28 -13.83
N LYS A 20 -1.31 -22.28 -13.25
CA LYS A 20 -2.53 -21.84 -13.95
C LYS A 20 -2.59 -20.33 -14.15
N LYS A 21 -2.05 -19.53 -13.23
CA LYS A 21 -2.03 -18.05 -13.33
C LYS A 21 -1.03 -17.55 -14.37
N ALA A 22 0.15 -18.17 -14.47
CA ALA A 22 1.15 -17.81 -15.48
C ALA A 22 0.65 -18.01 -16.92
N ALA A 23 -0.26 -18.98 -17.15
CA ALA A 23 -0.83 -19.26 -18.46
C ALA A 23 -1.86 -18.21 -18.90
N ILE A 24 -2.63 -17.63 -17.97
CA ILE A 24 -3.66 -16.62 -18.27
C ILE A 24 -3.00 -15.29 -18.63
N ASN A 25 -1.98 -14.87 -17.88
CA ASN A 25 -1.26 -13.62 -18.14
C ASN A 25 -0.46 -13.62 -19.45
N ARG A 26 0.00 -14.79 -19.92
CA ARG A 26 0.65 -14.92 -21.24
C ARG A 26 -0.32 -14.75 -22.41
N ARG A 27 -1.60 -15.06 -22.23
CA ARG A 27 -2.62 -14.96 -23.30
C ARG A 27 -3.08 -13.52 -23.58
N LEU A 28 -2.93 -12.61 -22.62
CA LEU A 28 -3.45 -11.25 -22.77
C LEU A 28 -2.41 -10.22 -23.24
N GLY A 29 -1.12 -10.59 -23.38
CA GLY A 29 -0.09 -9.71 -23.99
C GLY A 29 0.10 -8.36 -23.28
N VAL A 30 -0.57 -8.10 -22.16
CA VAL A 30 -0.44 -6.88 -21.39
C VAL A 30 0.79 -7.04 -20.51
N LYS A 31 1.90 -6.52 -20.99
CA LYS A 31 3.07 -6.26 -20.16
C LYS A 31 2.63 -5.24 -19.11
N GLN A 32 2.18 -5.74 -17.97
CA GLN A 32 1.86 -4.89 -16.83
C GLN A 32 3.17 -4.21 -16.44
N MET A 33 3.33 -2.95 -16.85
CA MET A 33 4.51 -2.17 -16.52
C MET A 33 4.55 -2.08 -14.98
N ALA A 34 5.61 -2.64 -14.42
CA ALA A 34 5.87 -2.51 -13.01
C ALA A 34 6.08 -1.03 -12.73
N THR A 35 5.21 -0.43 -11.94
CA THR A 35 5.35 0.94 -11.46
C THR A 35 5.43 0.84 -9.95
N PRO A 36 6.65 0.69 -9.38
CA PRO A 36 6.82 0.58 -7.94
C PRO A 36 6.58 1.93 -7.27
N CYS A 37 6.00 1.90 -6.09
CA CYS A 37 5.74 3.09 -5.30
C CYS A 37 5.92 2.88 -3.80
N HIS A 38 6.07 4.00 -3.10
CA HIS A 38 5.94 4.08 -1.64
C HIS A 38 4.67 4.81 -1.25
N ILE A 39 4.05 4.37 -0.14
CA ILE A 39 3.02 5.12 0.57
C ILE A 39 3.54 5.38 1.98
N ILE A 40 3.47 6.63 2.39
CA ILE A 40 3.98 7.15 3.64
C ILE A 40 2.82 7.85 4.33
N VAL A 41 2.61 7.56 5.61
CA VAL A 41 1.65 8.27 6.46
C VAL A 41 2.45 9.18 7.38
N GLU A 42 2.16 10.47 7.35
CA GLU A 42 2.84 11.45 8.20
C GLU A 42 2.66 11.10 9.68
N GLY A 43 3.74 11.24 10.44
CA GLY A 43 3.74 10.86 11.86
C GLY A 43 4.03 9.39 12.13
N ASN A 44 4.19 8.54 11.09
CA ASN A 44 4.58 7.14 11.24
C ASN A 44 5.88 6.85 10.45
N PRO A 45 6.87 6.17 11.03
CA PRO A 45 8.14 5.86 10.36
C PRO A 45 8.04 4.73 9.34
N VAL A 46 6.91 4.02 9.29
CA VAL A 46 6.71 2.88 8.42
C VAL A 46 6.47 3.34 7.00
N ILE A 47 7.15 2.69 6.06
CA ILE A 47 7.05 2.92 4.63
C ILE A 47 6.42 1.68 4.00
N ILE A 48 5.31 1.87 3.30
CA ILE A 48 4.66 0.81 2.54
C ILE A 48 5.24 0.83 1.13
N TYR A 49 5.72 -0.31 0.66
CA TYR A 49 6.23 -0.49 -0.70
C TYR A 49 5.30 -1.40 -1.48
N ALA A 50 4.91 -0.97 -2.66
CA ALA A 50 4.22 -1.79 -3.65
C ALA A 50 5.05 -1.86 -4.94
N SER A 51 5.32 -3.06 -5.45
CA SER A 51 6.15 -3.26 -6.63
C SER A 51 5.41 -3.02 -7.95
N ARG A 52 4.09 -2.87 -7.92
CA ARG A 52 3.23 -2.71 -9.11
C ARG A 52 2.10 -1.74 -8.85
N ASN A 53 1.51 -1.27 -9.95
CA ASN A 53 0.29 -0.45 -9.94
C ASN A 53 0.41 0.87 -9.16
N GLY A 54 1.63 1.37 -8.98
CA GLY A 54 1.93 2.58 -8.23
C GLY A 54 1.75 3.88 -9.03
N SER A 55 1.16 3.87 -10.23
CA SER A 55 0.89 5.11 -10.98
C SER A 55 -0.18 5.96 -10.29
N PRO A 56 -0.13 7.32 -10.41
CA PRO A 56 -1.05 8.21 -9.73
C PRO A 56 -2.52 7.89 -9.95
N ASP A 57 -2.93 7.59 -11.17
CA ASP A 57 -4.31 7.23 -11.49
C ASP A 57 -4.79 5.97 -10.76
N LYS A 58 -3.92 4.97 -10.65
CA LYS A 58 -4.29 3.71 -10.00
C LYS A 58 -4.33 3.85 -8.49
N VAL A 59 -3.31 4.49 -7.91
CA VAL A 59 -3.24 4.72 -6.47
C VAL A 59 -4.41 5.60 -6.02
N ARG A 60 -4.69 6.70 -6.72
CA ARG A 60 -5.81 7.59 -6.42
C ARG A 60 -7.15 6.85 -6.46
N ARG A 61 -7.37 6.01 -7.47
CA ARG A 61 -8.62 5.25 -7.64
C ARG A 61 -8.92 4.32 -6.46
N ILE A 62 -7.88 3.81 -5.81
CA ILE A 62 -8.01 2.87 -4.69
C ILE A 62 -7.90 3.58 -3.34
N LEU A 63 -6.90 4.43 -3.19
CA LEU A 63 -6.59 5.06 -1.92
C LEU A 63 -7.62 6.13 -1.54
N LYS A 64 -8.08 6.97 -2.49
CA LYS A 64 -9.03 8.03 -2.19
C LYS A 64 -10.35 7.50 -1.63
N PRO A 65 -11.09 6.61 -2.30
CA PRO A 65 -12.35 6.08 -1.76
C PRO A 65 -12.16 5.32 -0.45
N PHE A 66 -11.01 4.68 -0.27
CA PHE A 66 -10.70 4.00 0.98
C PHE A 66 -10.57 4.99 2.14
N LEU A 67 -9.80 6.07 1.95
CA LEU A 67 -9.60 7.09 2.97
C LEU A 67 -10.92 7.79 3.33
N GLU A 68 -11.74 8.16 2.34
CA GLU A 68 -13.08 8.74 2.54
C GLU A 68 -13.95 7.85 3.42
N LYS A 69 -14.03 6.56 3.07
CA LYS A 69 -14.81 5.59 3.83
C LYS A 69 -14.25 5.36 5.22
N PHE A 70 -12.94 5.24 5.36
CA PHE A 70 -12.27 5.03 6.64
C PHE A 70 -12.58 6.15 7.62
N LEU A 71 -12.51 7.39 7.19
CA LEU A 71 -12.79 8.54 8.03
C LEU A 71 -14.26 8.63 8.41
N GLN A 72 -15.17 8.47 7.45
CA GLN A 72 -16.61 8.48 7.71
C GLN A 72 -17.03 7.40 8.71
N GLU A 73 -16.48 6.20 8.60
CA GLU A 73 -16.76 5.09 9.53
C GLU A 73 -16.24 5.41 10.94
N ARG A 74 -15.08 6.07 11.06
CA ARG A 74 -14.50 6.47 12.33
C ARG A 74 -15.32 7.56 13.03
N GLU A 75 -15.72 8.59 12.30
CA GLU A 75 -16.60 9.63 12.82
C GLU A 75 -17.92 9.04 13.33
N THR A 76 -18.54 8.15 12.55
CA THR A 76 -19.82 7.52 12.92
C THR A 76 -19.70 6.63 14.13
N ALA A 77 -18.59 5.91 14.28
CA ALA A 77 -18.37 5.02 15.41
C ALA A 77 -17.95 5.75 16.70
N GLY A 78 -17.58 7.04 16.62
CA GLY A 78 -17.00 7.78 17.74
C GLY A 78 -15.64 7.20 18.18
N GLU A 79 -15.04 6.37 17.36
CA GLU A 79 -13.75 5.75 17.61
C GLU A 79 -12.65 6.66 17.08
N TYR A 80 -11.98 7.35 17.97
CA TYR A 80 -10.82 8.20 17.65
C TYR A 80 -9.54 7.39 17.45
N CYS A 81 -9.60 6.33 16.62
CA CYS A 81 -8.41 5.61 16.19
C CYS A 81 -7.72 6.29 15.00
N ASP A 82 -7.68 7.60 15.00
CA ASP A 82 -7.07 8.42 13.93
C ASP A 82 -5.54 8.49 14.08
N THR A 83 -4.95 7.46 14.69
CA THR A 83 -3.50 7.43 14.81
C THR A 83 -2.87 7.03 13.48
N PRO A 84 -1.70 7.60 13.14
CA PRO A 84 -0.96 7.21 11.94
C PRO A 84 -0.72 5.70 11.85
N GLU A 85 -0.53 5.03 12.99
CA GLU A 85 -0.33 3.58 13.07
C GLU A 85 -1.56 2.80 12.61
N CYS A 86 -2.75 3.22 13.06
CA CYS A 86 -4.01 2.61 12.64
C CYS A 86 -4.22 2.78 11.13
N LEU A 87 -3.98 3.96 10.61
CA LEU A 87 -4.10 4.25 9.19
C LEU A 87 -3.13 3.42 8.36
N VAL A 88 -1.85 3.31 8.78
CA VAL A 88 -0.87 2.45 8.11
C VAL A 88 -1.35 1.00 8.05
N ALA A 89 -1.84 0.46 9.17
CA ALA A 89 -2.31 -0.93 9.23
C ALA A 89 -3.49 -1.15 8.28
N GLN A 90 -4.44 -0.23 8.23
CA GLN A 90 -5.62 -0.33 7.35
C GLN A 90 -5.25 -0.17 5.88
N ILE A 91 -4.32 0.74 5.53
CA ILE A 91 -3.80 0.88 4.17
C ILE A 91 -3.12 -0.41 3.72
N VAL A 92 -2.29 -1.03 4.58
CA VAL A 92 -1.62 -2.30 4.26
C VAL A 92 -2.64 -3.38 3.92
N VAL A 93 -3.69 -3.53 4.72
CA VAL A 93 -4.73 -4.53 4.47
C VAL A 93 -5.46 -4.23 3.15
N ARG A 94 -6.01 -3.04 3.01
CA ARG A 94 -6.85 -2.68 1.86
C ARG A 94 -6.04 -2.55 0.58
N PHE A 95 -4.95 -1.81 0.63
CA PHE A 95 -4.08 -1.57 -0.52
C PHE A 95 -3.42 -2.85 -1.02
N GLY A 96 -3.05 -3.75 -0.10
CA GLY A 96 -2.52 -5.06 -0.44
C GLY A 96 -3.51 -5.89 -1.24
N PHE A 97 -4.77 -5.91 -0.87
CA PHE A 97 -5.82 -6.62 -1.59
C PHE A 97 -6.12 -5.99 -2.95
N GLU A 98 -6.26 -4.68 -3.04
CA GLU A 98 -6.68 -3.99 -4.26
C GLU A 98 -5.56 -3.83 -5.29
N ILE A 99 -4.32 -3.63 -4.84
CA ILE A 99 -3.17 -3.41 -5.72
C ILE A 99 -2.40 -4.68 -5.99
N CYS A 100 -2.25 -5.53 -4.99
CA CYS A 100 -1.43 -6.73 -5.04
C CYS A 100 -2.26 -8.01 -4.93
N GLU A 101 -3.55 -7.96 -5.32
CA GLU A 101 -4.48 -9.09 -5.24
C GLU A 101 -3.91 -10.38 -5.83
N ASP A 102 -3.18 -10.26 -6.93
CA ASP A 102 -2.60 -11.40 -7.64
C ASP A 102 -1.26 -11.88 -7.08
N ASP A 103 -0.60 -11.06 -6.25
CA ASP A 103 0.71 -11.39 -5.71
C ASP A 103 1.01 -10.62 -4.42
N PHE A 104 0.66 -11.21 -3.29
CA PHE A 104 0.93 -10.66 -1.96
C PHE A 104 2.41 -10.43 -1.67
N SER A 105 3.31 -11.09 -2.39
CA SER A 105 4.76 -10.92 -2.22
C SER A 105 5.27 -9.56 -2.70
N ASN A 106 4.47 -8.83 -3.47
CA ASN A 106 4.84 -7.51 -3.99
C ASN A 106 4.62 -6.37 -3.00
N LEU A 107 3.88 -6.60 -1.90
CA LEU A 107 3.70 -5.61 -0.85
C LEU A 107 4.70 -5.85 0.27
N LYS A 108 5.40 -4.80 0.67
CA LYS A 108 6.38 -4.84 1.77
C LYS A 108 6.13 -3.67 2.71
N VAL A 109 6.46 -3.88 3.96
CA VAL A 109 6.50 -2.85 5.01
C VAL A 109 7.94 -2.75 5.50
N SER A 110 8.48 -1.54 5.52
CA SER A 110 9.90 -1.29 5.82
C SER A 110 10.06 0.03 6.58
N LEU A 111 11.23 0.22 7.17
CA LEU A 111 11.70 1.50 7.68
C LEU A 111 12.70 2.19 6.73
N ALA A 112 13.00 1.54 5.61
CA ALA A 112 13.94 2.05 4.62
C ALA A 112 13.26 2.30 3.28
N TYR A 113 13.67 3.37 2.62
CA TYR A 113 13.23 3.70 1.27
C TYR A 113 13.92 2.83 0.23
N ASP A 114 13.18 2.42 -0.79
CA ASP A 114 13.69 1.68 -1.94
C ASP A 114 14.05 2.66 -3.06
N PRO A 115 15.30 2.65 -3.61
CA PRO A 115 15.72 3.59 -4.65
C PRO A 115 15.04 3.37 -6.00
N THR A 116 14.38 2.25 -6.20
CA THR A 116 13.79 1.87 -7.48
C THR A 116 12.37 2.36 -7.69
N VAL A 117 11.75 2.98 -6.69
CA VAL A 117 10.37 3.48 -6.81
C VAL A 117 10.27 4.61 -7.84
N GLU A 118 9.14 4.64 -8.53
CA GLU A 118 8.82 5.69 -9.50
C GLU A 118 8.01 6.82 -8.87
N TYR A 119 7.24 6.51 -7.84
CA TYR A 119 6.38 7.47 -7.12
C TYR A 119 6.45 7.26 -5.62
N LEU A 120 6.26 8.36 -4.89
CA LEU A 120 5.98 8.33 -3.45
C LEU A 120 4.68 9.10 -3.20
N TYR A 121 3.89 8.59 -2.28
CA TYR A 121 2.63 9.18 -1.83
C TYR A 121 2.75 9.49 -0.35
N SER A 122 2.55 10.74 0.04
CA SER A 122 2.44 11.12 1.46
C SER A 122 0.99 11.42 1.80
N VAL A 123 0.51 10.78 2.86
CA VAL A 123 -0.82 11.00 3.43
C VAL A 123 -0.63 11.85 4.69
N ALA A 124 -1.06 13.09 4.63
CA ALA A 124 -0.94 14.04 5.73
C ALA A 124 -2.07 13.86 6.76
N ALA A 125 -1.87 14.43 7.95
CA ALA A 125 -2.85 14.39 9.03
C ALA A 125 -4.18 15.09 8.67
N ASP A 126 -4.14 16.07 7.76
CA ASP A 126 -5.31 16.76 7.21
C ASP A 126 -5.93 16.03 6.02
N GLN A 127 -5.55 14.76 5.82
CA GLN A 127 -6.05 13.87 4.77
C GLN A 127 -5.68 14.28 3.34
N GLN A 128 -4.80 15.24 3.20
CA GLN A 128 -4.22 15.55 1.91
C GLN A 128 -3.24 14.46 1.49
N VAL A 129 -3.39 13.97 0.27
CA VAL A 129 -2.43 13.07 -0.35
C VAL A 129 -1.62 13.85 -1.37
N SER A 130 -0.31 13.84 -1.21
CA SER A 130 0.63 14.45 -2.14
C SER A 130 1.39 13.39 -2.92
N VAL A 131 1.65 13.67 -4.18
CA VAL A 131 2.39 12.79 -5.09
C VAL A 131 3.78 13.37 -5.31
N TRP A 132 4.80 12.51 -5.22
CA TRP A 132 6.19 12.88 -5.34
C TRP A 132 6.90 11.99 -6.35
N VAL A 133 7.83 12.56 -7.09
CA VAL A 133 8.69 11.83 -8.03
C VAL A 133 10.13 11.91 -7.51
N PRO A 134 10.82 10.76 -7.37
CA PRO A 134 12.21 10.71 -6.98
C PRO A 134 13.10 11.45 -7.97
N GLU A 135 13.99 12.29 -7.47
CA GLU A 135 15.07 12.89 -8.24
C GLU A 135 16.35 12.04 -8.16
N GLU A 136 17.38 12.44 -8.86
CA GLU A 136 18.65 11.69 -8.90
C GLU A 136 19.28 11.57 -7.50
N GLU A 137 19.15 12.61 -6.69
CA GLU A 137 19.66 12.62 -5.31
C GLU A 137 18.99 11.53 -4.46
N TYR A 138 17.67 11.30 -4.64
CA TYR A 138 16.96 10.20 -3.97
C TYR A 138 17.52 8.84 -4.37
N ARG A 139 17.81 8.65 -5.66
CA ARG A 139 18.33 7.36 -6.16
C ARG A 139 19.71 7.04 -5.61
N GLN A 140 20.53 8.07 -5.42
CA GLN A 140 21.87 7.96 -4.83
C GLN A 140 21.80 7.79 -3.31
N ASN A 141 20.87 8.47 -2.64
CA ASN A 141 20.68 8.40 -1.19
C ASN A 141 19.19 8.37 -0.81
N PRO A 142 18.56 7.21 -0.87
CA PRO A 142 17.13 7.07 -0.56
C PRO A 142 16.76 7.48 0.87
N SER A 143 17.72 7.48 1.80
CA SER A 143 17.48 7.87 3.20
C SER A 143 17.03 9.32 3.37
N LEU A 144 17.22 10.17 2.36
CA LEU A 144 16.72 11.54 2.33
C LEU A 144 15.18 11.61 2.22
N GLY A 145 14.55 10.52 1.75
CA GLY A 145 13.10 10.43 1.64
C GLY A 145 12.53 11.52 0.73
N LEU A 146 11.40 12.11 1.14
CA LEU A 146 10.71 13.15 0.36
C LEU A 146 11.55 14.41 0.11
N LYS A 147 12.59 14.67 0.89
CA LYS A 147 13.46 15.84 0.70
C LYS A 147 14.23 15.81 -0.62
N ALA A 148 14.48 14.60 -1.15
CA ALA A 148 15.15 14.38 -2.42
C ALA A 148 14.15 14.01 -3.54
N CYS A 149 12.89 14.42 -3.39
CA CYS A 149 11.83 14.20 -4.35
C CYS A 149 11.17 15.51 -4.73
N ARG A 150 10.69 15.60 -5.96
CA ARG A 150 9.90 16.73 -6.43
C ARG A 150 8.41 16.41 -6.31
N GLN A 151 7.65 17.30 -5.66
CA GLN A 151 6.20 17.19 -5.61
C GLN A 151 5.60 17.46 -6.99
N VAL A 152 4.64 16.62 -7.39
CA VAL A 152 3.93 16.77 -8.66
C VAL A 152 2.70 17.63 -8.45
N GLU A 153 2.70 18.83 -9.01
CA GLU A 153 1.57 19.75 -8.96
C GLU A 153 0.38 19.17 -9.72
N GLY A 154 -0.83 19.32 -9.15
CA GLY A 154 -2.08 18.84 -9.76
C GLY A 154 -2.37 17.34 -9.61
N GLU A 155 -1.42 16.54 -9.17
CA GLU A 155 -1.64 15.09 -8.93
C GLU A 155 -2.07 14.77 -7.48
N GLY A 156 -1.89 15.71 -6.56
CA GLY A 156 -2.39 15.59 -5.19
C GLY A 156 -3.91 15.68 -5.10
N TRP A 157 -4.50 15.17 -4.02
CA TRP A 157 -5.94 15.25 -3.74
C TRP A 157 -6.24 15.37 -2.26
N ARG A 158 -7.39 15.92 -1.94
CA ARG A 158 -7.97 15.93 -0.60
C ARG A 158 -9.12 14.96 -0.51
N ILE A 159 -9.43 14.60 0.71
CA ILE A 159 -10.65 13.91 1.09
C ILE A 159 -11.61 14.99 1.56
N ASP A 160 -12.76 15.07 0.92
CA ASP A 160 -13.82 16.06 1.23
C ASP A 160 -14.73 15.52 2.32
#